data_883edc74dee3b64d6d77841a52abf4c7
#
_entry.id   883edc74dee3b64d6d77841a52abf4c7
#
_cell.length_a   1.000
_cell.length_b   1.000
_cell.length_c   1.000
_cell.angle_alpha   90.00
_cell.angle_beta   90.00
_cell.angle_gamma   90.00
#
_symmetry.space_group_name_H-M   'P 1'
#
loop_
_entity.id
_entity.type
_entity.pdbx_description
1 polymer ?
#
loop_
_entity_poly.entity_id
_entity_poly.type
_entity_poly.pdbx_seq_one_letter_code
_entity_poly.pdbx_strand_id
1 'polypeptide(L)'
;MLKLIIYLRPAARYFLIAWLLTIIIVSSIPNIPTLKIHTAGKEIRLDYLMHFCEYGVLTFMAFLSIVGKEFKIHFRKVLLIAAGLIMFAILDELHQKLIPGRSYNIKDMMSNVTGIMVVTVFTVVLFRMIKDKIVQEK
;
A
#
# COMPACT_ATOMS: atom_id res chain seq x y z
N MET A 1 -7.70 -17.19 8.84
CA MET A 1 -7.34 -16.13 7.90
C MET A 1 -8.51 -15.73 6.98
N LEU A 2 -9.14 -16.64 6.24
CA LEU A 2 -10.26 -16.36 5.33
C LEU A 2 -11.44 -15.64 6.02
N LYS A 3 -11.95 -16.20 7.12
CA LYS A 3 -13.04 -15.59 7.90
C LYS A 3 -12.73 -14.17 8.36
N LEU A 4 -11.48 -13.90 8.74
CA LEU A 4 -11.04 -12.57 9.15
C LEU A 4 -11.11 -11.56 7.99
N ILE A 5 -10.64 -11.94 6.80
CA ILE A 5 -10.68 -11.07 5.60
C ILE A 5 -12.14 -10.75 5.22
N ILE A 6 -13.01 -11.75 5.24
CA ILE A 6 -14.45 -11.57 4.98
C ILE A 6 -15.07 -10.63 6.01
N TYR A 7 -14.70 -10.78 7.28
CA TYR A 7 -15.20 -9.95 8.38
C TYR A 7 -14.70 -8.49 8.28
N LEU A 8 -13.42 -8.28 7.93
CA LEU A 8 -12.83 -6.95 7.83
C LEU A 8 -13.26 -6.18 6.58
N ARG A 9 -13.73 -6.88 5.53
CA ARG A 9 -14.11 -6.27 4.25
C ARG A 9 -15.07 -5.06 4.38
N PRO A 10 -16.16 -5.10 5.17
CA PRO A 10 -17.07 -3.95 5.27
C PRO A 10 -16.41 -2.70 5.86
N ALA A 11 -15.45 -2.89 6.76
CA ALA A 11 -14.72 -1.81 7.41
C ALA A 11 -13.52 -1.32 6.60
N ALA A 12 -13.09 -2.05 5.55
CA ALA A 12 -11.87 -1.76 4.79
C ALA A 12 -11.84 -0.35 4.20
N ARG A 13 -12.99 0.21 3.79
CA ARG A 13 -13.07 1.58 3.27
C ARG A 13 -12.73 2.64 4.33
N TYR A 14 -13.10 2.42 5.58
CA TYR A 14 -12.79 3.34 6.67
C TYR A 14 -11.31 3.27 7.03
N PHE A 15 -10.76 2.05 7.07
CA PHE A 15 -9.32 1.84 7.25
C PHE A 15 -8.50 2.44 6.09
N LEU A 16 -8.97 2.31 4.84
CA LEU A 16 -8.34 2.93 3.68
C LEU A 16 -8.26 4.46 3.84
N ILE A 17 -9.38 5.10 4.19
CA ILE A 17 -9.43 6.56 4.38
C ILE A 17 -8.51 6.97 5.52
N ALA A 18 -8.58 6.29 6.67
CA ALA A 18 -7.73 6.56 7.81
C ALA A 18 -6.23 6.42 7.45
N TRP A 19 -5.88 5.35 6.70
CA TRP A 19 -4.50 5.11 6.28
C TRP A 19 -4.00 6.15 5.28
N LEU A 20 -4.83 6.55 4.29
CA LEU A 20 -4.52 7.65 3.37
C LEU A 20 -4.25 8.95 4.12
N LEU A 21 -5.11 9.30 5.09
CA LEU A 21 -4.90 10.48 5.92
C LEU A 21 -3.61 10.37 6.74
N THR A 22 -3.31 9.19 7.29
CA THR A 22 -2.04 8.95 8.01
C THR A 22 -0.84 9.20 7.11
N ILE A 23 -0.83 8.68 5.88
CA ILE A 23 0.24 8.91 4.90
C ILE A 23 0.41 10.42 4.67
N ILE A 24 -0.66 11.13 4.32
CA ILE A 24 -0.61 12.57 4.04
C ILE A 24 -0.10 13.36 5.26
N ILE A 25 -0.57 13.02 6.47
CA ILE A 25 -0.12 13.69 7.70
C ILE A 25 1.37 13.45 7.93
N VAL A 26 1.82 12.17 7.87
CA VAL A 26 3.24 11.82 8.08
C VAL A 26 4.13 12.45 7.01
N SER A 27 3.70 12.43 5.75
CA SER A 27 4.41 13.09 4.64
C SER A 27 4.55 14.60 4.82
N SER A 28 3.62 15.23 5.54
CA SER A 28 3.60 16.68 5.79
C SER A 28 4.41 17.10 7.02
N ILE A 29 4.92 16.18 7.83
CA ILE A 29 5.74 16.52 9.00
C ILE A 29 7.14 16.92 8.55
N PRO A 30 7.63 18.14 8.91
CA PRO A 30 8.98 18.58 8.57
C PRO A 30 10.04 17.84 9.42
N ASN A 31 11.26 17.77 8.89
CA ASN A 31 12.45 17.29 9.60
C ASN A 31 12.32 15.87 10.20
N ILE A 32 11.54 14.96 9.60
CA ILE A 32 11.53 13.56 10.04
C ILE A 32 12.91 12.95 9.81
N PRO A 33 13.56 12.41 10.87
CA PRO A 33 14.87 11.79 10.72
C PRO A 33 14.77 10.50 9.89
N THR A 34 15.73 10.29 9.00
CA THR A 34 15.86 9.02 8.27
C THR A 34 16.31 7.92 9.23
N LEU A 35 15.57 6.80 9.24
CA LEU A 35 15.94 5.64 10.06
C LEU A 35 17.07 4.86 9.39
N LYS A 36 18.24 4.84 10.03
CA LYS A 36 19.44 4.18 9.55
C LYS A 36 19.96 3.21 10.59
N ILE A 37 20.32 2.00 10.14
CA ILE A 37 21.04 1.03 10.97
C ILE A 37 22.44 0.89 10.41
N HIS A 38 23.44 0.99 11.29
CA HIS A 38 24.84 0.75 10.96
C HIS A 38 25.20 -0.67 11.40
N THR A 39 25.47 -1.54 10.44
CA THR A 39 25.85 -2.93 10.72
C THR A 39 27.04 -3.31 9.86
N ALA A 40 28.11 -3.80 10.48
CA ALA A 40 29.33 -4.29 9.82
C ALA A 40 29.91 -3.32 8.76
N GLY A 41 29.94 -2.00 9.07
CA GLY A 41 30.48 -0.99 8.16
C GLY A 41 29.57 -0.61 6.99
N LYS A 42 28.32 -1.12 6.96
CA LYS A 42 27.32 -0.76 5.96
C LYS A 42 26.17 0.01 6.63
N GLU A 43 25.71 1.06 5.94
CA GLU A 43 24.50 1.81 6.31
C GLU A 43 23.30 1.20 5.59
N ILE A 44 22.35 0.66 6.38
CA ILE A 44 21.07 0.15 5.87
C ILE A 44 19.99 1.18 6.22
N ARG A 45 19.31 1.70 5.21
CA ARG A 45 18.20 2.63 5.37
C ARG A 45 16.90 1.85 5.51
N LEU A 46 16.29 1.93 6.69
CA LEU A 46 14.98 1.31 6.97
C LEU A 46 13.82 2.06 6.30
N ASP A 47 14.03 3.30 5.90
CA ASP A 47 13.00 4.11 5.24
C ASP A 47 12.40 3.36 4.05
N TYR A 48 13.25 2.69 3.24
CA TYR A 48 12.77 1.95 2.05
C TYR A 48 11.81 0.83 2.42
N LEU A 49 12.07 0.13 3.53
CA LEU A 49 11.15 -0.90 4.02
C LEU A 49 9.85 -0.28 4.55
N MET A 50 9.94 0.87 5.22
CA MET A 50 8.76 1.59 5.70
C MET A 50 7.88 2.02 4.54
N HIS A 51 8.43 2.66 3.51
CA HIS A 51 7.73 3.06 2.30
C HIS A 51 7.09 1.86 1.58
N PHE A 52 7.81 0.75 1.44
CA PHE A 52 7.29 -0.49 0.89
C PHE A 52 6.08 -1.01 1.67
N CYS A 53 6.18 -1.09 3.00
CA CYS A 53 5.09 -1.57 3.85
C CYS A 53 3.90 -0.62 3.86
N GLU A 54 4.14 0.68 3.93
CA GLU A 54 3.13 1.72 3.98
C GLU A 54 2.23 1.68 2.74
N TYR A 55 2.82 1.66 1.55
CA TYR A 55 2.10 1.56 0.29
C TYR A 55 1.58 0.15 0.00
N GLY A 56 2.21 -0.88 0.56
CA GLY A 56 1.69 -2.25 0.55
C GLY A 56 0.38 -2.37 1.32
N VAL A 57 0.32 -1.84 2.54
CA VAL A 57 -0.91 -1.80 3.35
C VAL A 57 -1.99 -0.98 2.65
N LEU A 58 -1.64 0.21 2.12
CA LEU A 58 -2.56 1.03 1.34
C LEU A 58 -3.18 0.25 0.19
N THR A 59 -2.36 -0.47 -0.56
CA THR A 59 -2.78 -1.28 -1.70
C THR A 59 -3.75 -2.38 -1.28
N PHE A 60 -3.42 -3.14 -0.23
CA PHE A 60 -4.29 -4.19 0.27
C PHE A 60 -5.67 -3.64 0.71
N MET A 61 -5.68 -2.52 1.44
CA MET A 61 -6.92 -1.87 1.89
C MET A 61 -7.74 -1.34 0.71
N ALA A 62 -7.10 -0.77 -0.31
CA ALA A 62 -7.76 -0.29 -1.52
C ALA A 62 -8.50 -1.43 -2.24
N PHE A 63 -7.84 -2.56 -2.47
CA PHE A 63 -8.45 -3.72 -3.10
C PHE A 63 -9.56 -4.33 -2.24
N LEU A 64 -9.35 -4.45 -0.93
CA LEU A 64 -10.33 -5.01 -0.01
C LEU A 64 -11.60 -4.14 0.09
N SER A 65 -11.45 -2.81 -0.03
CA SER A 65 -12.56 -1.85 0.07
C SER A 65 -13.56 -1.94 -1.09
N ILE A 66 -13.08 -2.38 -2.27
CA ILE A 66 -13.88 -2.41 -3.51
C ILE A 66 -14.33 -3.81 -3.91
N VAL A 67 -13.70 -4.87 -3.36
CA VAL A 67 -14.06 -6.23 -3.72
C VAL A 67 -15.45 -6.60 -3.19
N GLY A 68 -16.28 -7.24 -4.03
CA GLY A 68 -17.60 -7.73 -3.62
C GLY A 68 -17.53 -8.98 -2.73
N LYS A 69 -18.70 -9.46 -2.26
CA LYS A 69 -18.81 -10.68 -1.42
C LYS A 69 -18.25 -11.93 -2.11
N GLU A 70 -18.24 -11.95 -3.43
CA GLU A 70 -17.74 -13.08 -4.22
C GLU A 70 -16.23 -13.02 -4.50
N PHE A 71 -15.53 -12.00 -4.01
CA PHE A 71 -14.09 -11.77 -4.25
C PHE A 71 -13.68 -11.80 -5.73
N LYS A 72 -14.62 -11.47 -6.63
CA LYS A 72 -14.34 -11.28 -8.06
C LYS A 72 -13.83 -9.88 -8.32
N ILE A 73 -12.71 -9.77 -9.02
CA ILE A 73 -12.16 -8.50 -9.47
C ILE A 73 -11.76 -8.60 -10.93
N HIS A 74 -12.18 -7.63 -11.75
CA HIS A 74 -11.84 -7.60 -13.17
C HIS A 74 -10.46 -6.97 -13.37
N PHE A 75 -9.72 -7.47 -14.35
CA PHE A 75 -8.37 -7.00 -14.66
C PHE A 75 -8.29 -5.48 -14.88
N ARG A 76 -9.25 -4.88 -15.58
CA ARG A 76 -9.31 -3.42 -15.76
C ARG A 76 -9.37 -2.66 -14.43
N LYS A 77 -10.12 -3.17 -13.44
CA LYS A 77 -10.18 -2.56 -12.11
C LYS A 77 -8.84 -2.69 -11.39
N VAL A 78 -8.16 -3.83 -11.53
CA VAL A 78 -6.82 -4.01 -10.96
C VAL A 78 -5.86 -2.97 -11.51
N LEU A 79 -5.82 -2.78 -12.84
CA LEU A 79 -4.96 -1.77 -13.47
C LEU A 79 -5.28 -0.35 -13.03
N LEU A 80 -6.57 0.02 -12.99
CA LEU A 80 -6.98 1.37 -12.57
C LEU A 80 -6.61 1.69 -11.14
N ILE A 81 -6.77 0.71 -10.22
CA ILE A 81 -6.40 0.90 -8.82
C ILE A 81 -4.88 1.01 -8.68
N ALA A 82 -4.13 0.10 -9.29
CA ALA A 82 -2.67 0.14 -9.23
C ALA A 82 -2.13 1.45 -9.83
N ALA A 83 -2.66 1.88 -10.98
CA ALA A 83 -2.28 3.16 -11.60
C ALA A 83 -2.61 4.37 -10.71
N GLY A 84 -3.80 4.39 -10.09
CA GLY A 84 -4.19 5.45 -9.15
C GLY A 84 -3.29 5.50 -7.92
N LEU A 85 -2.92 4.34 -7.36
CA LEU A 85 -2.01 4.26 -6.22
C LEU A 85 -0.58 4.68 -6.58
N ILE A 86 -0.08 4.31 -7.78
CA ILE A 86 1.22 4.74 -8.28
C ILE A 86 1.22 6.27 -8.48
N MET A 87 0.16 6.82 -9.07
CA MET A 87 0.01 8.27 -9.21
C MET A 87 0.02 8.96 -7.84
N PHE A 88 -0.72 8.41 -6.86
CA PHE A 88 -0.71 8.94 -5.50
C PHE A 88 0.69 8.89 -4.88
N ALA A 89 1.44 7.78 -5.04
CA ALA A 89 2.81 7.65 -4.55
C ALA A 89 3.75 8.71 -5.15
N ILE A 90 3.61 8.98 -6.46
CA ILE A 90 4.40 10.02 -7.14
C ILE A 90 4.06 11.41 -6.59
N LEU A 91 2.75 11.70 -6.44
CA LEU A 91 2.30 13.00 -5.92
C LEU A 91 2.71 13.21 -4.46
N ASP A 92 2.65 12.16 -3.63
CA ASP A 92 3.11 12.20 -2.25
C ASP A 92 4.61 12.53 -2.16
N GLU A 93 5.45 11.86 -2.96
CA GLU A 93 6.88 12.13 -3.00
C GLU A 93 7.21 13.55 -3.52
N LEU A 94 6.44 14.03 -4.49
CA LEU A 94 6.56 15.41 -4.97
C LEU A 94 6.11 16.42 -3.92
N HIS A 95 5.05 16.11 -3.16
CA HIS A 95 4.60 16.93 -2.03
C HIS A 95 5.68 17.01 -0.94
N GLN A 96 6.33 15.90 -0.60
CA GLN A 96 7.43 15.89 0.38
C GLN A 96 8.56 16.84 0.01
N LYS A 97 8.84 17.04 -1.29
CA LYS A 97 9.83 18.03 -1.76
C LYS A 97 9.50 19.47 -1.33
N LEU A 98 8.24 19.78 -1.07
CA LEU A 98 7.78 21.11 -0.64
C LEU A 98 7.86 21.29 0.87
N ILE A 99 8.13 20.23 1.63
CA ILE A 99 8.14 20.26 3.10
C ILE A 99 9.56 20.57 3.59
N PRO A 100 9.74 21.55 4.49
CA PRO A 100 11.05 21.89 5.05
C PRO A 100 11.75 20.68 5.68
N GLY A 101 13.02 20.47 5.33
CA GLY A 101 13.83 19.36 5.86
C GLY A 101 13.52 17.99 5.24
N ARG A 102 12.64 17.94 4.22
CA ARG A 102 12.40 16.74 3.39
C ARG A 102 13.05 16.93 2.03
N SER A 103 13.40 15.83 1.38
CA SER A 103 13.97 15.84 0.03
C SER A 103 13.31 14.75 -0.82
N TYR A 104 13.03 15.06 -2.07
CA TYR A 104 12.63 14.05 -3.05
C TYR A 104 13.68 12.95 -3.14
N ASN A 105 13.25 11.72 -3.03
CA ASN A 105 14.13 10.57 -3.10
C ASN A 105 13.55 9.50 -4.05
N ILE A 106 14.15 9.34 -5.20
CA ILE A 106 13.72 8.35 -6.21
C ILE A 106 13.67 6.92 -5.65
N LYS A 107 14.53 6.57 -4.67
CA LYS A 107 14.53 5.22 -4.07
C LYS A 107 13.33 5.01 -3.15
N ASP A 108 12.86 6.05 -2.46
CA ASP A 108 11.64 6.00 -1.65
C ASP A 108 10.42 5.80 -2.57
N MET A 109 10.36 6.55 -3.67
CA MET A 109 9.34 6.37 -4.71
C MET A 109 9.38 4.96 -5.32
N MET A 110 10.56 4.42 -5.62
CA MET A 110 10.69 3.04 -6.12
C MET A 110 10.22 2.02 -5.09
N SER A 111 10.49 2.24 -3.80
CA SER A 111 10.00 1.38 -2.71
C SER A 111 8.48 1.40 -2.61
N ASN A 112 7.86 2.58 -2.72
CA ASN A 112 6.40 2.74 -2.77
C ASN A 112 5.80 1.94 -3.92
N VAL A 113 6.32 2.14 -5.15
CA VAL A 113 5.85 1.44 -6.36
C VAL A 113 6.04 -0.08 -6.24
N THR A 114 7.17 -0.53 -5.71
CA THR A 114 7.44 -1.96 -5.48
C THR A 114 6.44 -2.54 -4.50
N GLY A 115 6.15 -1.85 -3.39
CA GLY A 115 5.11 -2.25 -2.43
C GLY A 115 3.73 -2.39 -3.08
N ILE A 116 3.34 -1.41 -3.90
CA ILE A 116 2.08 -1.44 -4.66
C ILE A 116 2.04 -2.67 -5.57
N MET A 117 3.07 -2.90 -6.37
CA MET A 117 3.09 -3.99 -7.35
C MET A 117 3.06 -5.37 -6.69
N VAL A 118 3.93 -5.60 -5.70
CA VAL A 118 4.02 -6.88 -4.98
C VAL A 118 2.69 -7.19 -4.28
N VAL A 119 2.12 -6.22 -3.56
CA VAL A 119 0.86 -6.43 -2.83
C VAL A 119 -0.34 -6.50 -3.79
N THR A 120 -0.31 -5.84 -4.95
CA THR A 120 -1.33 -6.05 -5.99
C THR A 120 -1.37 -7.50 -6.44
N VAL A 121 -0.22 -8.08 -6.81
CA VAL A 121 -0.14 -9.49 -7.23
C VAL A 121 -0.60 -10.42 -6.12
N PHE A 122 -0.07 -10.24 -4.90
CA PHE A 122 -0.46 -11.02 -3.73
C PHE A 122 -1.98 -10.97 -3.49
N THR A 123 -2.59 -9.79 -3.52
CA THR A 123 -4.02 -9.59 -3.24
C THR A 123 -4.90 -10.23 -4.33
N VAL A 124 -4.51 -10.11 -5.60
CA VAL A 124 -5.24 -10.75 -6.71
C VAL A 124 -5.22 -12.27 -6.57
N VAL A 125 -4.06 -12.86 -6.25
CA VAL A 125 -3.93 -14.30 -6.01
C VAL A 125 -4.78 -14.72 -4.81
N LEU A 126 -4.68 -13.99 -3.69
CA LEU A 126 -5.46 -14.24 -2.48
C LEU A 126 -6.98 -14.22 -2.77
N PHE A 127 -7.46 -13.22 -3.51
CA PHE A 127 -8.89 -13.10 -3.84
C PHE A 127 -9.37 -14.24 -4.74
N ARG A 128 -8.53 -14.72 -5.68
CA ARG A 128 -8.84 -15.91 -6.48
C ARG A 128 -9.00 -17.15 -5.58
N MET A 129 -8.06 -17.37 -4.67
CA MET A 129 -8.13 -18.51 -3.74
C MET A 129 -9.38 -18.45 -2.84
N ILE A 130 -9.75 -17.26 -2.38
CA ILE A 130 -10.96 -17.05 -1.57
C ILE A 130 -12.22 -17.37 -2.39
N LYS A 131 -12.29 -16.82 -3.61
CA LYS A 131 -13.40 -17.05 -4.52
C LYS A 131 -13.60 -18.55 -4.79
N ASP A 132 -12.51 -19.27 -5.09
CA ASP A 132 -12.60 -20.70 -5.42
C ASP A 132 -13.10 -21.52 -4.21
N LYS A 133 -12.71 -21.18 -2.99
CA LYS A 133 -13.26 -21.80 -1.77
C LYS A 133 -14.74 -21.49 -1.58
N ILE A 134 -15.18 -20.26 -1.79
CA ILE A 134 -16.60 -19.89 -1.67
C ILE A 134 -17.47 -20.65 -2.67
N VAL A 135 -16.94 -20.95 -3.85
CA VAL A 135 -17.65 -21.74 -4.89
C VAL A 135 -17.75 -23.22 -4.50
N GLN A 136 -16.74 -23.76 -3.84
CA GLN A 136 -16.73 -25.17 -3.39
C GLN A 136 -17.65 -25.44 -2.18
N GLU A 137 -17.91 -24.41 -1.37
CA GLU A 137 -18.79 -24.52 -0.18
C GLU A 137 -20.28 -24.30 -0.48
N LYS A 138 -20.66 -24.03 -1.73
CA LYS A 138 -22.05 -23.87 -2.22
C LYS A 138 -22.56 -25.11 -2.89
#